data_9b1bcde383dcafc0c4c75d3e9eaa9a12
#
_entry.id   9b1bcde383dcafc0c4c75d3e9eaa9a12
#
_cell.length_a   1.000
_cell.length_b   1.000
_cell.length_c   1.000
_cell.angle_alpha   90.00
_cell.angle_beta   90.00
_cell.angle_gamma   90.00
#
_symmetry.space_group_name_H-M   'P 1'
#
loop_
_entity.id
_entity.type
_entity.pdbx_description
1 polymer ?
#
loop_
_entity_poly.entity_id
_entity_poly.type
_entity_poly.pdbx_seq_one_letter_code
_entity_poly.pdbx_strand_id
1 'polypeptide(L)' 'MEENGSGKDGLVDINTADAAELMTLPGIGQTRADAIVAYRQQNGKFQSIEDIMKVDGIKEGSFAKLKDRICVRQ' A
#
# COMPACT_ATOMS: atom_id res chain seq x y z
N MET A 1 -19.34 -8.49 2.46
CA MET A 1 -18.62 -8.52 2.69
C MET A 1 -17.66 -7.69 2.67
N GLU A 2 -17.12 -7.30 3.01
CA GLU A 2 -16.29 -6.57 3.03
C GLU A 2 -15.22 -6.75 2.78
N GLU A 3 -14.50 -6.20 2.35
CA GLU A 3 -13.41 -6.56 2.07
C GLU A 3 -12.40 -5.99 2.76
N ASN A 4 -11.39 -6.59 3.09
CA ASN A 4 -10.36 -6.12 3.81
C ASN A 4 -9.48 -5.30 3.06
N GLY A 5 -9.15 -4.16 3.37
CA GLY A 5 -8.17 -3.33 2.75
C GLY A 5 -8.56 -2.82 1.39
N SER A 6 -9.61 -3.35 0.82
CA SER A 6 -10.07 -2.88 -0.46
C SER A 6 -11.20 -1.94 -0.25
N GLY A 7 -11.22 -0.84 -0.96
CA GLY A 7 -12.30 0.07 -0.89
C GLY A 7 -13.40 -0.33 -1.80
N LYS A 8 -14.59 0.26 -1.66
CA LYS A 8 -15.63 0.01 -2.54
C LYS A 8 -15.36 0.54 -3.91
N ASP A 9 -14.40 1.43 -4.06
CA ASP A 9 -14.00 1.98 -5.34
C ASP A 9 -12.87 1.15 -5.97
N GLY A 10 -12.54 0.01 -5.39
CA GLY A 10 -11.50 -0.87 -5.92
C GLY A 10 -10.09 -0.48 -5.55
N LEU A 11 -9.92 0.53 -4.73
CA LEU A 11 -8.60 0.95 -4.30
C LEU A 11 -8.14 0.13 -3.10
N VAL A 12 -6.84 -0.03 -2.99
CA VAL A 12 -6.23 -0.75 -1.88
C VAL A 12 -5.83 0.27 -0.82
N ASP A 13 -6.35 0.09 0.40
CA ASP A 13 -6.00 0.96 1.51
C ASP A 13 -4.68 0.48 2.10
N ILE A 14 -3.63 1.26 1.88
CA ILE A 14 -2.29 0.84 2.28
C ILE A 14 -2.11 0.81 3.80
N ASN A 15 -3.04 1.36 4.54
CA ASN A 15 -2.98 1.34 5.99
C ASN A 15 -3.59 0.08 6.59
N THR A 16 -4.41 -0.64 5.85
CA THR A 16 -5.10 -1.81 6.39
C THR A 16 -4.88 -3.08 5.59
N ALA A 17 -4.40 -2.97 4.36
CA ALA A 17 -4.22 -4.14 3.51
C ALA A 17 -3.15 -5.06 4.06
N ASP A 18 -3.38 -6.36 3.93
CA ASP A 18 -2.33 -7.31 4.30
C ASP A 18 -1.40 -7.52 3.10
N ALA A 19 -0.37 -8.33 3.29
CA ALA A 19 0.62 -8.53 2.24
C ALA A 19 0.00 -9.10 0.96
N ALA A 20 -0.93 -10.02 1.11
CA ALA A 20 -1.57 -10.63 -0.07
C ALA A 20 -2.33 -9.59 -0.88
N GLU A 21 -3.04 -8.71 -0.19
CA GLU A 21 -3.77 -7.64 -0.84
C GLU A 21 -2.82 -6.69 -1.55
N LEU A 22 -1.72 -6.34 -0.89
CA LEU A 22 -0.75 -5.42 -1.47
C LEU A 22 -0.09 -6.01 -2.71
N MET A 23 0.06 -7.32 -2.74
CA MET A 23 0.68 -7.98 -3.89
C MET A 23 -0.18 -7.94 -5.15
N THR A 24 -1.43 -7.55 -5.03
CA THR A 24 -2.27 -7.35 -6.21
C THR A 24 -1.90 -6.07 -6.96
N LEU A 25 -1.12 -5.22 -6.34
CA LEU A 25 -0.71 -3.98 -6.97
C LEU A 25 0.41 -4.22 -7.97
N PRO A 26 0.46 -3.44 -9.07
CA PRO A 26 1.50 -3.65 -10.06
C PRO A 26 2.88 -3.38 -9.48
N GLY A 27 3.78 -4.31 -9.70
CA GLY A 27 5.16 -4.16 -9.25
C GLY A 27 5.40 -4.47 -7.78
N ILE A 28 4.36 -4.87 -7.04
CA ILE A 28 4.51 -5.18 -5.63
C ILE A 28 4.50 -6.68 -5.45
N GLY A 29 5.68 -7.25 -5.26
CA GLY A 29 5.82 -8.66 -4.92
C GLY A 29 5.89 -8.82 -3.42
N GLN A 30 6.27 -10.03 -2.99
CA GLN A 30 6.28 -10.37 -1.58
C GLN A 30 7.19 -9.43 -0.78
N THR A 31 8.39 -9.17 -1.29
CA THR A 31 9.35 -8.36 -0.57
C THR A 31 8.84 -6.95 -0.31
N ARG A 32 8.28 -6.33 -1.34
CA ARG A 32 7.76 -4.98 -1.18
C ARG A 32 6.50 -4.95 -0.34
N ALA A 33 5.64 -5.95 -0.48
CA ALA A 33 4.44 -6.03 0.33
C ALA A 33 4.81 -6.15 1.81
N ASP A 34 5.78 -7.00 2.12
CA ASP A 34 6.24 -7.17 3.49
C ASP A 34 6.86 -5.88 4.01
N ALA A 35 7.58 -5.17 3.17
CA ALA A 35 8.20 -3.91 3.57
C ALA A 35 7.14 -2.86 3.90
N ILE A 36 6.06 -2.82 3.15
CA ILE A 36 4.97 -1.88 3.43
C ILE A 36 4.34 -2.19 4.79
N VAL A 37 4.07 -3.46 5.03
CA VAL A 37 3.46 -3.86 6.30
C VAL A 37 4.40 -3.53 7.46
N ALA A 38 5.69 -3.85 7.31
CA ALA A 38 6.65 -3.58 8.36
C ALA A 38 6.78 -2.08 8.61
N TYR A 39 6.79 -1.29 7.56
CA TYR A 39 6.92 0.15 7.70
C TYR A 39 5.79 0.72 8.54
N ARG A 40 4.56 0.34 8.21
CA ARG A 40 3.43 0.91 8.94
C ARG A 40 3.35 0.40 10.37
N GLN A 41 3.87 -0.79 10.64
CA GLN A 41 3.93 -1.30 12.00
C GLN A 41 4.95 -0.57 12.84
N GLN A 42 6.03 -0.13 12.22
CA GLN A 42 7.09 0.55 12.93
C GLN A 42 6.90 2.05 13.01
N ASN A 43 6.28 2.64 12.02
CA ASN A 43 6.19 4.09 11.91
C ASN A 43 4.77 4.63 11.99
N GLY A 44 3.78 3.75 12.08
CA GLY A 44 2.41 4.17 12.14
C GLY A 44 1.79 4.30 10.77
N LYS A 45 0.58 4.78 10.74
CA LYS A 45 -0.16 4.87 9.49
C LYS A 45 0.47 5.84 8.51
N PHE A 46 0.29 5.52 7.23
CA PHE A 46 0.65 6.49 6.19
C PHE A 46 -0.35 7.63 6.25
N GLN A 47 0.14 8.85 6.18
CA GLN A 47 -0.71 10.03 6.22
C GLN A 47 -1.30 10.34 4.85
N SER A 48 -0.58 9.97 3.80
CA SER A 48 -1.04 10.16 2.44
C SER A 48 -0.48 9.03 1.60
N ILE A 49 -0.99 8.88 0.38
CA ILE A 49 -0.48 7.80 -0.47
C ILE A 49 0.98 8.04 -0.85
N GLU A 50 1.40 9.31 -0.92
CA GLU A 50 2.78 9.63 -1.24
C GLU A 50 3.75 9.08 -0.19
N ASP A 51 3.29 8.90 1.02
CA ASP A 51 4.16 8.39 2.08
C ASP A 51 4.62 6.96 1.82
N ILE A 52 3.97 6.25 0.90
CA ILE A 52 4.41 4.90 0.58
C ILE A 52 5.82 4.90 -0.03
N MET A 53 6.23 6.04 -0.56
CA MET A 53 7.58 6.16 -1.13
C MET A 53 8.67 6.16 -0.07
N LYS A 54 8.31 6.26 1.21
CA LYS A 54 9.26 6.13 2.29
C LYS A 54 9.64 4.67 2.55
N VAL A 55 8.87 3.76 1.98
CA VAL A 55 9.14 2.34 2.13
C VAL A 55 10.30 1.96 1.19
N ASP A 56 11.24 1.16 1.72
CA ASP A 56 12.34 0.69 0.91
C ASP A 56 11.85 -0.02 -0.32
N GLY A 57 12.42 0.33 -1.45
CA GLY A 57 12.07 -0.31 -2.71
C GLY A 57 10.95 0.36 -3.47
N ILE A 58 10.27 1.33 -2.88
CA ILE A 58 9.19 2.02 -3.56
C ILE A 58 9.60 3.47 -3.78
N LYS A 59 9.89 3.79 -5.02
CA LYS A 59 10.33 5.11 -5.42
C LYS A 59 9.30 5.72 -6.37
N GLU A 60 9.64 6.83 -6.95
CA GLU A 60 8.71 7.56 -7.80
C GLU A 60 8.18 6.74 -8.96
N GLY A 61 9.04 5.94 -9.57
CA GLY A 61 8.61 5.10 -10.68
C GLY A 61 7.56 4.09 -10.28
N SER A 62 7.77 3.45 -9.13
CA SER A 62 6.78 2.51 -8.62
C SER A 62 5.53 3.24 -8.19
N PHE A 63 5.69 4.37 -7.53
CA PHE A 63 4.54 5.13 -7.05
C PHE A 63 3.65 5.56 -8.22
N ALA A 64 4.25 5.94 -9.33
CA ALA A 64 3.48 6.36 -10.49
C ALA A 64 2.52 5.26 -10.96
N LYS A 65 2.92 4.01 -10.79
CA LYS A 65 2.07 2.89 -11.17
C LYS A 65 1.00 2.59 -10.14
N LEU A 66 1.22 3.01 -8.90
CA LEU A 66 0.35 2.67 -7.79
C LEU A 66 -0.67 3.73 -7.46
N LYS A 67 -0.35 4.99 -7.74
CA LYS A 67 -1.10 6.09 -7.17
C LYS A 67 -2.59 6.06 -7.48
N ASP A 68 -2.96 5.49 -8.61
CA ASP A 68 -4.37 5.41 -8.98
C ASP A 68 -5.05 4.16 -8.44
N ARG A 69 -4.31 3.34 -7.71
CA ARG A 69 -4.83 2.06 -7.21
C ARG A 69 -4.79 1.97 -5.69
N ILE A 70 -4.26 2.97 -5.02
CA ILE A 70 -4.11 2.95 -3.56
C ILE A 70 -4.79 4.16 -2.96
N CYS A 71 -5.10 4.04 -1.67
CA CYS A 71 -5.68 5.12 -0.92
C CYS A 71 -5.26 5.01 0.54
N VAL A 72 -5.51 6.06 1.31
CA VAL A 72 -5.39 5.99 2.76
C VAL A 72 -6.74 6.43 3.32
N ARG A 73 -7.29 5.61 4.19
CA ARG A 73 -8.55 5.91 4.85
C ARG A 73 -8.28 6.01 6.32
N GLN A 74 -8.74 7.06 6.91
CA GLN A 74 -8.47 7.30 8.32
C GLN A 74 -9.54 6.68 9.23
#